data_f67911524979ed618028e0d819c7f063
#
_entry.id   f67911524979ed618028e0d819c7f063
#
_cell.length_a   1.000
_cell.length_b   1.000
_cell.length_c   1.000
_cell.angle_alpha   90.00
_cell.angle_beta   90.00
_cell.angle_gamma   90.00
#
_symmetry.space_group_name_H-M   'P 1'
#
loop_
_entity.id
_entity.type
_entity.pdbx_description
1 polymer ?
#
loop_
_entity_poly.entity_id
_entity_poly.type
_entity_poly.pdbx_seq_one_letter_code
_entity_poly.pdbx_strand_id
1 'polypeptide(L)'
;RTKALIKMTDVSFKYPTREVNTLNNVSVQVSMASRVAVIGVNGAGKSTLIKLMVGELEPNDEGVAKIVKHPNMRLAYVAQHAFHHIENHLDVTPVNYIEWRFAGGMDREGAAKNFMELNEEESQLINQKHGQIAELLSRRKGKKGKEYEVCWFGVDPKILDGTTWMHEDQLRKFTWIDQADKKKKEYDCGSAVEKLMMQVDERIAFEASGIATKKLTALNIQKHLDCFGLETQFGTYSKISALSGGQKVKVVLAACMWMEPHVTILDEPTNFLDRDSLGALAVAIKNYAGGVIIISHQREFYS
;
A
#
# COMPACT_ATOMS: atom_id res chain seq x y z
N ARG A 1 -26.27 10.81 -8.18
CA ARG A 1 -25.48 11.04 -6.95
C ARG A 1 -24.26 10.12 -7.01
N THR A 2 -23.08 10.68 -7.13
CA THR A 2 -21.82 9.91 -7.08
C THR A 2 -21.67 9.26 -5.70
N LYS A 3 -21.39 7.95 -5.70
CA LYS A 3 -21.26 7.15 -4.47
C LYS A 3 -20.02 7.63 -3.70
N ALA A 4 -20.16 7.83 -2.39
CA ALA A 4 -19.03 8.20 -1.55
C ALA A 4 -17.99 7.08 -1.51
N LEU A 5 -16.72 7.43 -1.67
CA LEU A 5 -15.59 6.53 -1.50
C LEU A 5 -15.02 6.61 -0.09
N ILE A 6 -14.95 7.83 0.47
CA ILE A 6 -14.62 8.08 1.88
C ILE A 6 -15.73 8.95 2.45
N LYS A 7 -16.25 8.57 3.61
CA LYS A 7 -17.22 9.36 4.36
C LYS A 7 -16.76 9.41 5.82
N MET A 8 -16.57 10.61 6.31
CA MET A 8 -16.38 10.91 7.73
C MET A 8 -17.64 11.63 8.25
N THR A 9 -18.12 11.29 9.43
CA THR A 9 -19.31 11.90 10.01
C THR A 9 -19.02 12.20 11.48
N ASP A 10 -19.05 13.48 11.83
CA ASP A 10 -18.89 14.02 13.20
C ASP A 10 -17.67 13.44 13.93
N VAL A 11 -16.52 13.43 13.24
CA VAL A 11 -15.26 12.89 13.76
C VAL A 11 -14.56 13.93 14.60
N SER A 12 -14.27 13.59 15.85
CA SER A 12 -13.40 14.35 16.76
C SER A 12 -12.15 13.53 17.05
N PHE A 13 -11.02 14.22 17.24
CA PHE A 13 -9.77 13.54 17.55
C PHE A 13 -8.90 14.40 18.49
N LYS A 14 -8.32 13.71 19.48
CA LYS A 14 -7.38 14.26 20.45
C LYS A 14 -6.17 13.35 20.58
N TYR A 15 -4.98 13.89 20.49
CA TYR A 15 -3.77 13.15 20.81
C TYR A 15 -3.69 12.87 22.32
N PRO A 16 -3.18 11.71 22.76
CA PRO A 16 -3.04 11.39 24.18
C PRO A 16 -2.21 12.42 24.97
N THR A 17 -1.29 13.10 24.28
CA THR A 17 -0.39 14.13 24.85
C THR A 17 -0.98 15.53 24.91
N ARG A 18 -2.22 15.74 24.43
CA ARG A 18 -2.87 17.05 24.39
C ARG A 18 -4.13 17.08 25.25
N GLU A 19 -4.41 18.21 25.87
CA GLU A 19 -5.65 18.41 26.64
C GLU A 19 -6.84 18.78 25.75
N VAL A 20 -6.60 19.41 24.61
CA VAL A 20 -7.61 19.94 23.69
C VAL A 20 -7.70 19.08 22.44
N ASN A 21 -8.92 18.91 21.94
CA ASN A 21 -9.14 18.22 20.67
C ASN A 21 -8.40 18.92 19.52
N THR A 22 -7.73 18.13 18.68
CA THR A 22 -7.08 18.60 17.45
C THR A 22 -8.12 18.77 16.35
N LEU A 23 -9.15 17.92 16.31
CA LEU A 23 -10.29 18.01 15.40
C LEU A 23 -11.58 17.93 16.21
N ASN A 24 -12.58 18.72 15.83
CA ASN A 24 -13.89 18.76 16.47
C ASN A 24 -14.99 18.59 15.43
N ASN A 25 -15.80 17.53 15.55
CA ASN A 25 -17.00 17.26 14.75
C ASN A 25 -16.83 17.47 13.23
N VAL A 26 -15.74 16.91 12.69
CA VAL A 26 -15.42 17.05 11.27
C VAL A 26 -16.23 16.05 10.46
N SER A 27 -17.00 16.56 9.49
CA SER A 27 -17.75 15.76 8.53
C SER A 27 -17.29 16.09 7.11
N VAL A 28 -16.88 15.05 6.35
CA VAL A 28 -16.43 15.21 4.98
C VAL A 28 -16.80 13.97 4.15
N GLN A 29 -17.13 14.20 2.89
CA GLN A 29 -17.43 13.14 1.94
C GLN A 29 -16.61 13.32 0.67
N VAL A 30 -15.94 12.25 0.24
CA VAL A 30 -15.11 12.23 -0.98
C VAL A 30 -15.64 11.19 -1.94
N SER A 31 -15.77 11.56 -3.20
CA SER A 31 -16.18 10.70 -4.33
C SER A 31 -15.16 10.80 -5.48
N MET A 32 -15.34 10.04 -6.55
CA MET A 32 -14.48 10.08 -7.75
C MET A 32 -14.30 11.48 -8.34
N ALA A 33 -15.34 12.32 -8.30
CA ALA A 33 -15.29 13.67 -8.88
C ALA A 33 -14.86 14.76 -7.88
N SER A 34 -14.55 14.38 -6.63
CA SER A 34 -14.22 15.36 -5.60
C SER A 34 -12.86 16.00 -5.83
N ARG A 35 -12.79 17.32 -5.65
CA ARG A 35 -11.57 18.12 -5.55
C ARG A 35 -11.63 18.86 -4.23
N VAL A 36 -10.84 18.42 -3.28
CA VAL A 36 -10.89 18.95 -1.90
C VAL A 36 -9.55 19.58 -1.56
N ALA A 37 -9.54 20.86 -1.28
CA ALA A 37 -8.37 21.54 -0.74
C ALA A 37 -8.52 21.68 0.78
N VAL A 38 -7.54 21.22 1.53
CA VAL A 38 -7.48 21.36 3.00
C VAL A 38 -6.54 22.51 3.31
N ILE A 39 -7.12 23.62 3.79
CA ILE A 39 -6.40 24.86 4.03
C ILE A 39 -6.47 25.20 5.52
N GLY A 40 -5.41 25.78 6.04
CA GLY A 40 -5.34 26.20 7.44
C GLY A 40 -3.92 26.50 7.88
N VAL A 41 -3.79 27.18 9.03
CA VAL A 41 -2.49 27.46 9.64
C VAL A 41 -1.75 26.20 10.08
N ASN A 42 -0.45 26.30 10.30
CA ASN A 42 0.32 25.19 10.84
C ASN A 42 -0.22 24.79 12.23
N GLY A 43 -0.33 23.49 12.47
CA GLY A 43 -0.91 22.97 13.71
C GLY A 43 -2.44 22.90 13.76
N ALA A 44 -3.18 23.35 12.73
CA ALA A 44 -4.65 23.30 12.66
C ALA A 44 -5.26 21.89 12.52
N GLY A 45 -4.45 20.86 12.46
CA GLY A 45 -4.92 19.46 12.36
C GLY A 45 -5.05 18.93 10.93
N LYS A 46 -4.53 19.62 9.90
CA LYS A 46 -4.61 19.16 8.49
C LYS A 46 -4.05 17.75 8.29
N SER A 47 -2.82 17.52 8.71
CA SER A 47 -2.19 16.18 8.59
C SER A 47 -2.85 15.14 9.49
N THR A 48 -3.43 15.55 10.64
CA THR A 48 -4.23 14.67 11.49
C THR A 48 -5.49 14.19 10.78
N LEU A 49 -6.18 15.09 10.07
CA LEU A 49 -7.36 14.76 9.26
C LEU A 49 -7.00 13.73 8.18
N ILE A 50 -5.89 13.95 7.47
CA ILE A 50 -5.41 13.00 6.45
C ILE A 50 -5.07 11.65 7.07
N LYS A 51 -4.34 11.62 8.18
CA LYS A 51 -3.98 10.36 8.87
C LYS A 51 -5.20 9.54 9.30
N LEU A 52 -6.27 10.19 9.75
CA LEU A 52 -7.57 9.56 10.01
C LEU A 52 -8.21 9.04 8.71
N MET A 53 -8.18 9.81 7.62
CA MET A 53 -8.71 9.38 6.33
C MET A 53 -7.94 8.17 5.75
N VAL A 54 -6.62 8.15 5.88
CA VAL A 54 -5.76 7.04 5.43
C VAL A 54 -5.95 5.81 6.34
N GLY A 55 -6.17 6.02 7.64
CA GLY A 55 -6.31 4.97 8.66
C GLY A 55 -5.04 4.73 9.46
N GLU A 56 -4.12 5.71 9.45
CA GLU A 56 -2.94 5.72 10.34
C GLU A 56 -3.31 6.12 11.77
N LEU A 57 -4.46 6.76 11.95
CA LEU A 57 -5.03 7.12 13.25
C LEU A 57 -6.48 6.66 13.32
N GLU A 58 -6.93 6.28 14.52
CA GLU A 58 -8.31 5.94 14.82
C GLU A 58 -8.99 7.07 15.60
N PRO A 59 -10.28 7.34 15.36
CA PRO A 59 -11.05 8.33 16.14
C PRO A 59 -11.09 7.94 17.63
N ASN A 60 -11.09 8.94 18.52
CA ASN A 60 -11.16 8.66 19.97
C ASN A 60 -12.55 8.21 20.45
N ASP A 61 -13.60 8.49 19.69
CA ASP A 61 -14.99 8.22 20.09
C ASP A 61 -15.48 6.88 19.55
N GLU A 62 -15.62 5.90 20.40
CA GLU A 62 -16.14 4.55 20.13
C GLU A 62 -17.66 4.54 19.92
N GLY A 63 -18.28 5.32 19.18
CA GLY A 63 -19.73 5.12 19.03
C GLY A 63 -20.46 6.10 18.13
N VAL A 64 -19.97 7.30 17.99
CA VAL A 64 -20.61 8.37 17.22
C VAL A 64 -19.82 8.70 15.94
N ALA A 65 -18.50 8.73 16.04
CA ALA A 65 -17.63 9.07 14.93
C ALA A 65 -17.43 7.89 13.99
N LYS A 66 -17.81 8.04 12.74
CA LYS A 66 -17.69 6.95 11.77
C LYS A 66 -16.90 7.39 10.53
N ILE A 67 -15.81 6.68 10.30
CA ILE A 67 -15.06 6.76 9.04
C ILE A 67 -15.39 5.52 8.21
N VAL A 68 -16.11 5.71 7.12
CA VAL A 68 -16.50 4.64 6.21
C VAL A 68 -15.72 4.78 4.91
N LYS A 69 -15.00 3.75 4.52
CA LYS A 69 -14.29 3.63 3.25
C LYS A 69 -14.96 2.58 2.37
N HIS A 70 -15.00 2.83 1.07
CA HIS A 70 -15.51 1.81 0.14
C HIS A 70 -14.51 0.64 0.09
N PRO A 71 -14.94 -0.62 0.26
CA PRO A 71 -14.03 -1.77 0.38
C PRO A 71 -13.08 -1.95 -0.82
N ASN A 72 -13.54 -1.63 -2.04
CA ASN A 72 -12.73 -1.75 -3.25
C ASN A 72 -12.06 -0.41 -3.64
N MET A 73 -11.89 0.51 -2.70
CA MET A 73 -11.25 1.79 -2.99
C MET A 73 -9.73 1.63 -2.98
N ARG A 74 -9.11 2.06 -4.06
CA ARG A 74 -7.65 2.27 -4.11
C ARG A 74 -7.36 3.69 -3.70
N LEU A 75 -6.53 3.83 -2.68
CA LEU A 75 -6.10 5.11 -2.13
C LEU A 75 -4.60 5.26 -2.37
N ALA A 76 -4.18 6.37 -2.97
CA ALA A 76 -2.79 6.78 -2.98
C ALA A 76 -2.58 7.92 -2.00
N TYR A 77 -1.53 7.84 -1.21
CA TYR A 77 -1.13 8.89 -0.28
C TYR A 77 0.32 9.28 -0.52
N VAL A 78 0.53 10.55 -0.80
CA VAL A 78 1.86 11.17 -0.89
C VAL A 78 2.02 12.07 0.32
N ALA A 79 2.83 11.62 1.27
CA ALA A 79 3.08 12.34 2.52
C ALA A 79 3.91 13.62 2.29
N GLN A 80 3.86 14.54 3.25
CA GLN A 80 4.58 15.81 3.25
C GLN A 80 6.10 15.64 2.98
N HIS A 81 6.69 14.55 3.47
CA HIS A 81 8.05 14.15 3.16
C HIS A 81 8.05 13.05 2.10
N ALA A 82 7.75 13.43 0.83
CA ALA A 82 7.65 12.49 -0.28
C ALA A 82 8.86 11.54 -0.41
N PHE A 83 10.04 11.98 0.02
CA PHE A 83 11.26 11.16 0.00
C PHE A 83 11.24 9.97 0.96
N HIS A 84 10.40 9.99 2.00
CA HIS A 84 10.23 8.87 2.92
C HIS A 84 9.94 7.56 2.17
N HIS A 85 9.16 7.64 1.08
CA HIS A 85 8.82 6.47 0.27
C HIS A 85 10.01 5.83 -0.44
N ILE A 86 11.10 6.57 -0.68
CA ILE A 86 12.26 6.12 -1.45
C ILE A 86 13.57 6.10 -0.65
N GLU A 87 13.56 6.51 0.63
CA GLU A 87 14.78 6.60 1.47
C GLU A 87 15.53 5.27 1.57
N ASN A 88 14.80 4.16 1.67
CA ASN A 88 15.39 2.82 1.77
C ASN A 88 15.75 2.21 0.40
N HIS A 89 15.52 2.95 -0.69
CA HIS A 89 15.67 2.46 -2.07
C HIS A 89 16.57 3.36 -2.93
N LEU A 90 17.46 4.11 -2.32
CA LEU A 90 18.33 5.07 -3.02
C LEU A 90 19.32 4.40 -3.98
N ASP A 91 19.68 3.16 -3.74
CA ASP A 91 20.66 2.41 -4.53
C ASP A 91 20.09 1.70 -5.77
N VAL A 92 18.76 1.72 -5.93
CA VAL A 92 18.09 1.12 -7.09
C VAL A 92 17.65 2.19 -8.10
N THR A 93 17.27 1.77 -9.30
CA THR A 93 16.69 2.67 -10.31
C THR A 93 15.19 2.86 -10.06
N PRO A 94 14.56 3.96 -10.54
CA PRO A 94 13.12 4.16 -10.45
C PRO A 94 12.29 3.00 -11.01
N VAL A 95 12.71 2.40 -12.13
CA VAL A 95 12.06 1.23 -12.71
C VAL A 95 12.09 0.07 -11.72
N ASN A 96 13.25 -0.27 -11.16
CA ASN A 96 13.39 -1.36 -10.22
C ASN A 96 12.64 -1.10 -8.91
N TYR A 97 12.57 0.16 -8.46
CA TYR A 97 11.78 0.55 -7.29
C TYR A 97 10.29 0.29 -7.50
N ILE A 98 9.72 0.71 -8.63
CA ILE A 98 8.29 0.48 -8.93
C ILE A 98 8.04 -1.02 -9.11
N GLU A 99 8.93 -1.74 -9.80
CA GLU A 99 8.82 -3.19 -9.95
C GLU A 99 8.82 -3.90 -8.59
N TRP A 100 9.77 -3.56 -7.71
CA TRP A 100 9.84 -4.11 -6.36
C TRP A 100 8.59 -3.78 -5.54
N ARG A 101 8.13 -2.52 -5.57
CA ARG A 101 6.98 -2.04 -4.80
C ARG A 101 5.70 -2.80 -5.15
N PHE A 102 5.49 -3.08 -6.43
CA PHE A 102 4.30 -3.75 -6.94
C PHE A 102 4.53 -5.22 -7.32
N ALA A 103 5.69 -5.78 -7.05
CA ALA A 103 5.95 -7.21 -7.24
C ALA A 103 4.94 -8.04 -6.43
N GLY A 104 4.18 -8.90 -7.11
CA GLY A 104 3.07 -9.64 -6.53
C GLY A 104 1.71 -8.94 -6.59
N GLY A 105 1.61 -7.80 -7.28
CA GLY A 105 0.35 -7.07 -7.50
C GLY A 105 -0.15 -6.28 -6.29
N MET A 106 0.69 -6.10 -5.26
CA MET A 106 0.35 -5.35 -4.04
C MET A 106 1.30 -4.16 -3.84
N ASP A 107 0.74 -3.03 -3.43
CA ASP A 107 1.52 -1.91 -2.92
C ASP A 107 1.96 -2.23 -1.49
N ARG A 108 3.23 -2.58 -1.31
CA ARG A 108 3.80 -2.96 -0.01
C ARG A 108 3.83 -1.81 1.02
N GLU A 109 3.73 -0.56 0.57
CA GLU A 109 3.65 0.60 1.46
C GLU A 109 2.21 1.01 1.77
N GLY A 110 1.26 0.69 0.89
CA GLY A 110 -0.16 1.01 1.03
C GLY A 110 -1.03 -0.16 1.49
N ALA A 111 -0.54 -1.40 1.36
CA ALA A 111 -1.19 -2.55 1.95
C ALA A 111 -1.23 -2.37 3.47
N ALA A 112 -2.41 -2.52 4.02
CA ALA A 112 -2.71 -2.28 5.43
C ALA A 112 -1.52 -2.68 6.31
N LYS A 113 -0.78 -1.70 6.73
CA LYS A 113 0.29 -1.84 7.70
C LYS A 113 -0.29 -2.63 8.86
N ASN A 114 0.34 -3.71 9.19
CA ASN A 114 0.28 -4.43 10.45
C ASN A 114 -0.69 -5.62 10.59
N PHE A 115 -1.65 -5.90 9.69
CA PHE A 115 -2.52 -7.06 9.93
C PHE A 115 -2.07 -8.35 9.23
N MET A 116 -1.28 -8.24 8.15
CA MET A 116 -0.84 -9.39 7.34
C MET A 116 0.67 -9.63 7.37
N GLU A 117 1.46 -8.72 7.98
CA GLU A 117 2.88 -8.95 8.16
C GLU A 117 3.10 -9.96 9.28
N LEU A 118 3.92 -10.97 8.99
CA LEU A 118 4.37 -11.91 10.00
C LEU A 118 5.24 -11.16 11.01
N ASN A 119 4.98 -11.34 12.30
CA ASN A 119 5.86 -10.82 13.34
C ASN A 119 7.19 -11.62 13.35
N GLU A 120 8.19 -11.14 14.11
CA GLU A 120 9.50 -11.79 14.14
C GLU A 120 9.43 -13.25 14.59
N GLU A 121 8.57 -13.58 15.56
CA GLU A 121 8.37 -14.95 16.06
C GLU A 121 7.68 -15.82 15.01
N GLU A 122 6.66 -15.32 14.34
CA GLU A 122 5.97 -16.01 13.24
C GLU A 122 6.90 -16.23 12.04
N SER A 123 7.73 -15.22 11.70
CA SER A 123 8.74 -15.34 10.64
C SER A 123 9.81 -16.37 10.98
N GLN A 124 10.26 -16.44 12.24
CA GLN A 124 11.20 -17.46 12.69
C GLN A 124 10.58 -18.85 12.65
N LEU A 125 9.31 -19.02 13.04
CA LEU A 125 8.59 -20.29 12.96
C LEU A 125 8.46 -20.78 11.51
N ILE A 126 8.25 -19.90 10.55
CA ILE A 126 8.11 -20.25 9.13
C ILE A 126 9.47 -20.48 8.46
N ASN A 127 10.51 -19.75 8.86
CA ASN A 127 11.85 -19.80 8.22
C ASN A 127 12.80 -20.87 8.77
N GLN A 128 12.40 -21.69 9.74
CA GLN A 128 13.26 -22.76 10.28
C GLN A 128 13.24 -24.05 9.44
N LYS A 129 14.36 -24.79 9.39
CA LYS A 129 14.73 -25.82 8.41
C LYS A 129 13.87 -27.10 8.41
N HIS A 130 13.63 -27.65 7.19
CA HIS A 130 13.09 -28.99 6.82
C HIS A 130 11.61 -29.29 7.19
N GLY A 131 10.79 -29.44 6.16
CA GLY A 131 9.37 -29.82 6.26
C GLY A 131 8.46 -28.66 6.65
N GLN A 132 8.92 -27.43 6.49
CA GLN A 132 8.20 -26.20 6.80
C GLN A 132 7.72 -25.49 5.56
N ILE A 133 6.65 -24.71 5.75
CA ILE A 133 6.08 -23.87 4.72
C ILE A 133 7.01 -22.69 4.51
N ALA A 134 7.59 -22.59 3.31
CA ALA A 134 8.36 -21.41 2.92
C ALA A 134 7.44 -20.30 2.41
N GLU A 135 6.46 -20.66 1.57
CA GLU A 135 5.56 -19.72 0.93
C GLU A 135 4.29 -20.44 0.47
N LEU A 136 3.19 -19.71 0.35
CA LEU A 136 1.99 -20.13 -0.37
C LEU A 136 1.97 -19.43 -1.74
N LEU A 137 1.99 -20.22 -2.82
CA LEU A 137 2.14 -19.71 -4.17
C LEU A 137 0.82 -19.36 -4.84
N SER A 138 -0.21 -20.19 -4.68
CA SER A 138 -1.45 -20.09 -5.41
C SER A 138 -2.63 -20.69 -4.65
N ARG A 139 -3.84 -20.48 -5.15
CA ARG A 139 -5.08 -21.04 -4.59
C ARG A 139 -5.96 -21.59 -5.69
N ARG A 140 -6.60 -22.72 -5.44
CA ARG A 140 -7.65 -23.28 -6.29
C ARG A 140 -8.89 -23.64 -5.48
N LYS A 141 -10.02 -23.79 -6.17
CA LYS A 141 -11.26 -24.30 -5.57
C LYS A 141 -11.20 -25.83 -5.54
N GLY A 142 -11.06 -26.40 -4.37
CA GLY A 142 -11.13 -27.84 -4.14
C GLY A 142 -12.57 -28.35 -4.03
N LYS A 143 -12.73 -29.66 -3.81
CA LYS A 143 -14.05 -30.32 -3.67
C LYS A 143 -14.81 -29.92 -2.40
N LYS A 144 -14.10 -29.56 -1.33
CA LYS A 144 -14.68 -29.25 0.01
C LYS A 144 -14.33 -27.86 0.53
N GLY A 145 -13.68 -26.99 -0.27
CA GLY A 145 -13.24 -25.67 0.17
C GLY A 145 -12.10 -25.14 -0.67
N LYS A 146 -11.27 -24.30 -0.09
CA LYS A 146 -10.09 -23.75 -0.74
C LYS A 146 -8.89 -24.68 -0.53
N GLU A 147 -8.07 -24.87 -1.57
CA GLU A 147 -6.78 -25.53 -1.51
C GLU A 147 -5.71 -24.55 -1.91
N TYR A 148 -4.59 -24.55 -1.17
CA TYR A 148 -3.45 -23.68 -1.40
C TYR A 148 -2.24 -24.49 -1.83
N GLU A 149 -1.47 -23.95 -2.76
CA GLU A 149 -0.21 -24.51 -3.23
C GLU A 149 0.90 -24.12 -2.27
N VAL A 150 1.45 -25.10 -1.58
CA VAL A 150 2.49 -24.92 -0.56
C VAL A 150 3.85 -25.15 -1.18
N CYS A 151 4.74 -24.18 -1.06
CA CYS A 151 6.17 -24.32 -1.31
C CYS A 151 6.88 -24.65 0.01
N TRP A 152 7.71 -25.67 0.00
CA TRP A 152 8.41 -26.13 1.19
C TRP A 152 9.81 -25.53 1.28
N PHE A 153 10.27 -25.26 2.48
CA PHE A 153 11.59 -24.68 2.69
C PHE A 153 12.71 -25.62 2.20
N GLY A 154 13.62 -25.08 1.39
CA GLY A 154 14.74 -25.84 0.83
C GLY A 154 14.40 -26.69 -0.40
N VAL A 155 13.17 -26.61 -0.90
CA VAL A 155 12.73 -27.29 -2.13
C VAL A 155 12.53 -26.24 -3.23
N ASP A 156 13.13 -26.47 -4.41
CA ASP A 156 12.91 -25.59 -5.56
C ASP A 156 11.48 -25.82 -6.10
N PRO A 157 10.59 -24.81 -6.12
CA PRO A 157 9.22 -24.94 -6.60
C PRO A 157 9.11 -25.31 -8.09
N LYS A 158 10.20 -25.19 -8.85
CA LYS A 158 10.26 -25.53 -10.29
C LYS A 158 10.54 -27.02 -10.55
N ILE A 159 10.91 -27.77 -9.54
CA ILE A 159 11.12 -29.22 -9.67
C ILE A 159 9.76 -29.92 -9.65
N LEU A 160 9.61 -30.99 -10.46
CA LEU A 160 8.42 -31.84 -10.45
C LEU A 160 8.19 -32.34 -9.00
N ASP A 161 6.99 -32.09 -8.45
CA ASP A 161 6.64 -32.34 -7.03
C ASP A 161 7.31 -31.43 -5.99
N GLY A 162 7.87 -30.27 -6.41
CA GLY A 162 8.43 -29.25 -5.48
C GLY A 162 7.37 -28.51 -4.67
N THR A 163 6.09 -28.59 -5.07
CA THR A 163 4.95 -27.97 -4.37
C THR A 163 3.88 -29.01 -4.03
N THR A 164 3.09 -28.75 -3.00
CA THR A 164 2.00 -29.64 -2.56
C THR A 164 0.71 -28.84 -2.37
N TRP A 165 -0.41 -29.37 -2.86
CA TRP A 165 -1.72 -28.76 -2.64
C TRP A 165 -2.30 -29.25 -1.30
N MET A 166 -2.61 -28.31 -0.41
CA MET A 166 -3.19 -28.60 0.90
C MET A 166 -4.52 -27.84 1.10
N HIS A 167 -5.46 -28.52 1.77
CA HIS A 167 -6.75 -27.93 2.12
C HIS A 167 -6.59 -26.88 3.24
N GLU A 168 -7.41 -25.80 3.21
CA GLU A 168 -7.38 -24.70 4.20
C GLU A 168 -7.45 -25.18 5.65
N ASP A 169 -8.28 -26.22 5.96
CA ASP A 169 -8.42 -26.76 7.31
C ASP A 169 -7.15 -27.50 7.79
N GLN A 170 -6.39 -28.10 6.86
CA GLN A 170 -5.13 -28.75 7.17
C GLN A 170 -4.05 -27.69 7.45
N LEU A 171 -4.05 -26.62 6.67
CA LEU A 171 -3.11 -25.51 6.85
C LEU A 171 -3.34 -24.75 8.16
N ARG A 172 -4.59 -24.53 8.55
CA ARG A 172 -4.93 -23.86 9.84
C ARG A 172 -4.53 -24.67 11.06
N LYS A 173 -4.41 -25.99 10.92
CA LYS A 173 -3.99 -26.92 11.98
C LYS A 173 -2.54 -27.36 11.79
N PHE A 174 -1.78 -26.63 10.96
CA PHE A 174 -0.41 -27.00 10.64
C PHE A 174 0.46 -26.81 11.88
N THR A 175 1.05 -27.93 12.34
CA THR A 175 1.99 -27.96 13.44
C THR A 175 3.35 -28.41 12.91
N TRP A 176 4.40 -27.77 13.38
CA TRP A 176 5.75 -28.15 13.05
C TRP A 176 6.39 -28.98 14.17
N ILE A 177 7.12 -30.00 13.80
CA ILE A 177 7.84 -30.87 14.75
C ILE A 177 9.34 -30.67 14.55
N ASP A 178 10.02 -30.12 15.57
CA ASP A 178 11.46 -29.99 15.56
C ASP A 178 12.13 -31.39 15.67
N GLN A 179 12.77 -31.81 14.56
CA GLN A 179 13.48 -33.10 14.51
C GLN A 179 14.89 -33.04 15.10
N ALA A 180 15.41 -31.81 15.34
CA ALA A 180 16.75 -31.60 15.90
C ALA A 180 16.79 -31.83 17.42
N ASP A 181 15.68 -31.64 18.11
CA ASP A 181 15.54 -31.92 19.52
C ASP A 181 14.93 -33.31 19.72
N LYS A 182 15.65 -34.23 20.40
CA LYS A 182 15.16 -35.60 20.73
C LYS A 182 13.85 -35.62 21.54
N LYS A 183 13.37 -34.47 21.98
CA LYS A 183 12.02 -34.21 22.52
C LYS A 183 11.20 -33.51 21.45
N LYS A 184 10.24 -34.22 20.84
CA LYS A 184 9.29 -33.66 19.90
C LYS A 184 8.62 -32.43 20.51
N LYS A 185 9.09 -31.23 20.16
CA LYS A 185 8.36 -29.98 20.41
C LYS A 185 7.48 -29.73 19.21
N GLU A 186 6.20 -29.69 19.44
CA GLU A 186 5.18 -29.34 18.46
C GLU A 186 4.91 -27.84 18.57
N TYR A 187 5.06 -27.11 17.46
CA TYR A 187 4.81 -25.68 17.38
C TYR A 187 3.54 -25.43 16.55
N ASP A 188 2.59 -24.73 17.11
CA ASP A 188 1.39 -24.29 16.40
C ASP A 188 1.74 -23.10 15.49
N CYS A 189 1.67 -23.32 14.18
CA CYS A 189 1.93 -22.32 13.14
C CYS A 189 0.64 -21.74 12.55
N GLY A 190 -0.53 -22.06 13.10
CA GLY A 190 -1.84 -21.71 12.51
C GLY A 190 -2.02 -20.23 12.24
N SER A 191 -1.61 -19.37 13.16
CA SER A 191 -1.71 -17.90 13.01
C SER A 191 -0.85 -17.38 11.84
N ALA A 192 0.41 -17.84 11.75
CA ALA A 192 1.31 -17.44 10.68
C ALA A 192 0.84 -17.95 9.30
N VAL A 193 0.38 -19.20 9.25
CA VAL A 193 -0.18 -19.79 8.03
C VAL A 193 -1.46 -19.09 7.60
N GLU A 194 -2.31 -18.68 8.53
CA GLU A 194 -3.53 -17.93 8.20
C GLU A 194 -3.21 -16.58 7.56
N LYS A 195 -2.20 -15.87 8.04
CA LYS A 195 -1.71 -14.63 7.40
C LYS A 195 -1.20 -14.89 5.98
N LEU A 196 -0.45 -15.96 5.74
CA LEU A 196 0.00 -16.34 4.40
C LEU A 196 -1.17 -16.67 3.47
N MET A 197 -2.21 -17.36 3.97
CA MET A 197 -3.44 -17.63 3.20
C MET A 197 -4.15 -16.34 2.83
N MET A 198 -4.27 -15.38 3.76
CA MET A 198 -4.87 -14.07 3.50
C MET A 198 -4.08 -13.30 2.42
N GLN A 199 -2.75 -13.32 2.46
CA GLN A 199 -1.91 -12.67 1.44
C GLN A 199 -2.16 -13.26 0.04
N VAL A 200 -2.27 -14.58 -0.08
CA VAL A 200 -2.59 -15.25 -1.37
C VAL A 200 -4.01 -14.91 -1.83
N ASP A 201 -4.99 -14.94 -0.93
CA ASP A 201 -6.38 -14.63 -1.25
C ASP A 201 -6.52 -13.19 -1.75
N GLU A 202 -5.84 -12.26 -1.11
CA GLU A 202 -5.84 -10.85 -1.50
C GLU A 202 -5.13 -10.63 -2.85
N ARG A 203 -3.98 -11.28 -3.09
CA ARG A 203 -3.30 -11.25 -4.38
C ARG A 203 -4.20 -11.75 -5.52
N ILE A 204 -4.86 -12.89 -5.33
CA ILE A 204 -5.77 -13.47 -6.34
C ILE A 204 -7.00 -12.57 -6.54
N ALA A 205 -7.57 -12.02 -5.47
CA ALA A 205 -8.69 -11.08 -5.56
C ALA A 205 -8.28 -9.80 -6.33
N PHE A 206 -7.06 -9.33 -6.10
CA PHE A 206 -6.49 -8.21 -6.82
C PHE A 206 -6.31 -8.51 -8.32
N GLU A 207 -5.75 -9.65 -8.67
CA GLU A 207 -5.60 -10.10 -10.06
C GLU A 207 -6.97 -10.27 -10.75
N ALA A 208 -7.93 -10.88 -10.06
CA ALA A 208 -9.28 -11.11 -10.56
C ALA A 208 -10.10 -9.82 -10.72
N SER A 209 -9.78 -8.78 -9.97
CA SER A 209 -10.48 -7.48 -10.04
C SER A 209 -10.20 -6.71 -11.34
N GLY A 210 -9.31 -7.21 -12.21
CA GLY A 210 -8.87 -6.52 -13.42
C GLY A 210 -8.10 -5.22 -13.15
N ILE A 211 -7.70 -4.99 -11.90
CA ILE A 211 -6.99 -3.80 -11.44
C ILE A 211 -5.58 -3.77 -12.02
N ALA A 212 -4.99 -4.93 -12.27
CA ALA A 212 -3.70 -5.06 -12.95
C ALA A 212 -3.85 -4.85 -14.47
N THR A 213 -4.37 -3.68 -14.88
CA THR A 213 -4.53 -3.33 -16.30
C THR A 213 -3.17 -3.16 -17.01
N LYS A 214 -2.13 -2.86 -16.25
CA LYS A 214 -0.76 -2.70 -16.77
C LYS A 214 0.13 -3.85 -16.30
N LYS A 215 0.67 -4.62 -17.24
CA LYS A 215 1.68 -5.64 -16.92
C LYS A 215 2.90 -4.95 -16.29
N LEU A 216 3.36 -5.46 -15.16
CA LEU A 216 4.55 -4.98 -14.46
C LEU A 216 5.81 -5.42 -15.24
N THR A 217 6.16 -4.65 -16.26
CA THR A 217 7.37 -4.85 -17.07
C THR A 217 8.17 -3.56 -17.11
N ALA A 218 9.49 -3.67 -17.19
CA ALA A 218 10.38 -2.51 -17.24
C ALA A 218 9.98 -1.50 -18.33
N LEU A 219 9.52 -1.97 -19.50
CA LEU A 219 9.06 -1.13 -20.60
C LEU A 219 7.78 -0.33 -20.21
N ASN A 220 6.81 -0.98 -19.56
CA ASN A 220 5.56 -0.32 -19.17
C ASN A 220 5.81 0.66 -18.02
N ILE A 221 6.69 0.30 -17.09
CA ILE A 221 7.12 1.18 -16.00
C ILE A 221 7.82 2.41 -16.56
N GLN A 222 8.75 2.23 -17.51
CA GLN A 222 9.44 3.35 -18.13
C GLN A 222 8.47 4.28 -18.87
N LYS A 223 7.55 3.75 -19.66
CA LYS A 223 6.51 4.56 -20.32
C LYS A 223 5.67 5.34 -19.32
N HIS A 224 5.38 4.74 -18.18
CA HIS A 224 4.64 5.42 -17.11
C HIS A 224 5.49 6.54 -16.49
N LEU A 225 6.77 6.32 -16.22
CA LEU A 225 7.70 7.34 -15.74
C LEU A 225 7.84 8.50 -16.73
N ASP A 226 7.88 8.21 -18.03
CA ASP A 226 7.92 9.22 -19.10
C ASP A 226 6.68 10.15 -19.06
N CYS A 227 5.49 9.61 -18.72
CA CYS A 227 4.29 10.42 -18.51
C CYS A 227 4.42 11.43 -17.36
N PHE A 228 5.31 11.16 -16.39
CA PHE A 228 5.64 12.08 -15.29
C PHE A 228 6.85 12.96 -15.61
N GLY A 229 7.35 12.92 -16.85
CA GLY A 229 8.51 13.69 -17.28
C GLY A 229 9.82 13.20 -16.67
N LEU A 230 9.95 11.90 -16.46
CA LEU A 230 11.19 11.25 -16.06
C LEU A 230 11.71 10.39 -17.22
N GLU A 231 12.62 10.98 -17.98
CA GLU A 231 13.21 10.35 -19.19
C GLU A 231 13.91 9.03 -18.86
N THR A 232 14.05 8.18 -19.89
CA THR A 232 14.65 6.83 -19.77
C THR A 232 16.03 6.84 -19.12
N GLN A 233 16.84 7.88 -19.34
CA GLN A 233 18.15 8.04 -18.70
C GLN A 233 18.02 8.05 -17.17
N PHE A 234 17.03 8.73 -16.63
CA PHE A 234 16.80 8.87 -15.20
C PHE A 234 15.94 7.72 -14.65
N GLY A 235 14.97 7.22 -15.42
CA GLY A 235 14.07 6.17 -15.00
C GLY A 235 14.72 4.78 -14.94
N THR A 236 15.50 4.43 -15.97
CA THR A 236 16.03 3.08 -16.15
C THR A 236 17.49 2.92 -15.76
N TYR A 237 18.33 3.95 -16.02
CA TYR A 237 19.79 3.82 -15.88
C TYR A 237 20.35 4.53 -14.67
N SER A 238 19.71 5.58 -14.14
CA SER A 238 20.21 6.32 -12.99
C SER A 238 19.66 5.75 -11.68
N LYS A 239 20.50 5.67 -10.65
CA LYS A 239 20.06 5.37 -9.29
C LYS A 239 19.24 6.54 -8.73
N ILE A 240 18.28 6.24 -7.87
CA ILE A 240 17.44 7.24 -7.19
C ILE A 240 18.31 8.22 -6.37
N SER A 241 19.43 7.76 -5.80
CA SER A 241 20.38 8.65 -5.11
C SER A 241 20.90 9.79 -5.97
N ALA A 242 21.14 9.55 -7.26
CA ALA A 242 21.70 10.53 -8.21
C ALA A 242 20.65 11.51 -8.77
N LEU A 243 19.37 11.30 -8.51
CA LEU A 243 18.29 12.16 -9.01
C LEU A 243 18.20 13.47 -8.21
N SER A 244 17.80 14.55 -8.90
CA SER A 244 17.45 15.82 -8.24
C SER A 244 16.22 15.67 -7.34
N GLY A 245 15.99 16.63 -6.44
CA GLY A 245 14.80 16.64 -5.57
C GLY A 245 13.49 16.55 -6.36
N GLY A 246 13.33 17.35 -7.41
CA GLY A 246 12.14 17.32 -8.28
C GLY A 246 11.98 16.00 -9.01
N GLN A 247 13.07 15.39 -9.50
CA GLN A 247 13.02 14.06 -10.13
C GLN A 247 12.59 12.97 -9.12
N LYS A 248 13.07 13.03 -7.88
CA LYS A 248 12.66 12.12 -6.81
C LYS A 248 11.16 12.23 -6.51
N VAL A 249 10.62 13.45 -6.46
CA VAL A 249 9.16 13.65 -6.31
C VAL A 249 8.39 13.04 -7.47
N LYS A 250 8.87 13.19 -8.72
CA LYS A 250 8.25 12.55 -9.89
C LYS A 250 8.24 11.03 -9.77
N VAL A 251 9.30 10.41 -9.26
CA VAL A 251 9.35 8.95 -8.99
C VAL A 251 8.27 8.55 -8.00
N VAL A 252 8.13 9.28 -6.87
CA VAL A 252 7.12 8.98 -5.85
C VAL A 252 5.72 9.15 -6.40
N LEU A 253 5.45 10.24 -7.12
CA LEU A 253 4.15 10.46 -7.77
C LEU A 253 3.82 9.36 -8.79
N ALA A 254 4.77 9.01 -9.65
CA ALA A 254 4.58 7.93 -10.61
C ALA A 254 4.29 6.60 -9.91
N ALA A 255 5.04 6.25 -8.86
CA ALA A 255 4.80 5.06 -8.08
C ALA A 255 3.39 5.05 -7.45
N CYS A 256 2.98 6.15 -6.81
CA CYS A 256 1.65 6.26 -6.21
C CYS A 256 0.51 6.14 -7.22
N MET A 257 0.74 6.59 -8.47
CA MET A 257 -0.27 6.59 -9.53
C MET A 257 -0.25 5.31 -10.39
N TRP A 258 0.71 4.41 -10.18
CA TRP A 258 0.82 3.16 -10.95
C TRP A 258 -0.46 2.32 -10.93
N MET A 259 -1.09 2.23 -9.77
CA MET A 259 -2.31 1.45 -9.53
C MET A 259 -3.61 2.16 -9.92
N GLU A 260 -3.54 3.32 -10.56
CA GLU A 260 -4.70 4.12 -10.95
C GLU A 260 -5.68 4.31 -9.76
N PRO A 261 -5.28 4.99 -8.68
CA PRO A 261 -6.08 5.09 -7.47
C PRO A 261 -7.41 5.79 -7.71
N HIS A 262 -8.45 5.41 -6.97
CA HIS A 262 -9.75 6.08 -7.02
C HIS A 262 -9.74 7.41 -6.26
N VAL A 263 -8.89 7.50 -5.23
CA VAL A 263 -8.67 8.74 -4.45
C VAL A 263 -7.17 8.93 -4.26
N THR A 264 -6.71 10.14 -4.54
CA THR A 264 -5.31 10.54 -4.31
C THR A 264 -5.28 11.63 -3.26
N ILE A 265 -4.46 11.44 -2.24
CA ILE A 265 -4.21 12.42 -1.18
C ILE A 265 -2.79 12.92 -1.35
N LEU A 266 -2.64 14.24 -1.47
CA LEU A 266 -1.36 14.92 -1.64
C LEU A 266 -1.14 15.87 -0.48
N ASP A 267 -0.15 15.58 0.37
CA ASP A 267 0.20 16.43 1.51
C ASP A 267 1.44 17.26 1.16
N GLU A 268 1.23 18.57 0.89
CA GLU A 268 2.27 19.51 0.48
C GLU A 268 3.14 19.02 -0.71
N PRO A 269 2.52 18.54 -1.82
CA PRO A 269 3.26 17.96 -2.94
C PRO A 269 4.13 18.96 -3.69
N THR A 270 4.01 20.23 -3.36
CA THR A 270 4.64 21.37 -4.01
C THR A 270 6.09 21.58 -3.57
N ASN A 271 6.48 21.00 -2.45
CA ASN A 271 7.85 21.05 -1.98
C ASN A 271 8.77 20.33 -2.98
N PHE A 272 9.86 21.01 -3.38
CA PHE A 272 10.86 20.49 -4.31
C PHE A 272 10.47 20.43 -5.80
N LEU A 273 9.26 20.86 -6.19
CA LEU A 273 8.86 20.99 -7.60
C LEU A 273 9.22 22.39 -8.11
N ASP A 274 9.73 22.44 -9.34
CA ASP A 274 9.90 23.66 -10.09
C ASP A 274 8.55 24.21 -10.60
N ARG A 275 8.54 25.44 -11.09
CA ARG A 275 7.33 26.14 -11.51
C ARG A 275 6.59 25.41 -12.64
N ASP A 276 7.33 24.84 -13.57
CA ASP A 276 6.75 24.11 -14.71
C ASP A 276 6.10 22.80 -14.26
N SER A 277 6.76 22.06 -13.37
CA SER A 277 6.22 20.84 -12.75
C SER A 277 4.99 21.13 -11.88
N LEU A 278 4.95 22.28 -11.18
CA LEU A 278 3.78 22.72 -10.43
C LEU A 278 2.58 22.98 -11.35
N GLY A 279 2.80 23.69 -12.47
CA GLY A 279 1.76 23.93 -13.47
C GLY A 279 1.24 22.61 -14.07
N ALA A 280 2.13 21.69 -14.40
CA ALA A 280 1.77 20.37 -14.92
C ALA A 280 0.97 19.55 -13.88
N LEU A 281 1.34 19.60 -12.59
CA LEU A 281 0.62 18.93 -11.51
C LEU A 281 -0.79 19.51 -11.35
N ALA A 282 -0.95 20.84 -11.39
CA ALA A 282 -2.26 21.50 -11.30
C ALA A 282 -3.20 21.06 -12.44
N VAL A 283 -2.68 21.00 -13.69
CA VAL A 283 -3.44 20.50 -14.84
C VAL A 283 -3.78 19.01 -14.68
N ALA A 284 -2.85 18.20 -14.20
CA ALA A 284 -3.07 16.78 -13.94
C ALA A 284 -4.17 16.54 -12.90
N ILE A 285 -4.14 17.28 -11.78
CA ILE A 285 -5.18 17.25 -10.74
C ILE A 285 -6.55 17.61 -11.30
N LYS A 286 -6.62 18.64 -12.13
CA LYS A 286 -7.88 19.09 -12.75
C LYS A 286 -8.49 18.03 -13.66
N ASN A 287 -7.66 17.34 -14.44
CA ASN A 287 -8.09 16.35 -15.42
C ASN A 287 -8.16 14.91 -14.87
N TYR A 288 -7.78 14.71 -13.62
CA TYR A 288 -7.78 13.40 -13.02
C TYR A 288 -9.20 12.84 -12.88
N ALA A 289 -9.42 11.58 -13.26
CA ALA A 289 -10.74 10.95 -13.20
C ALA A 289 -11.17 10.54 -11.77
N GLY A 290 -10.21 10.36 -10.88
CA GLY A 290 -10.46 10.03 -9.46
C GLY A 290 -10.69 11.25 -8.56
N GLY A 291 -11.01 11.02 -7.30
CA GLY A 291 -11.06 12.06 -6.27
C GLY A 291 -9.67 12.56 -5.89
N VAL A 292 -9.51 13.84 -5.61
CA VAL A 292 -8.26 14.42 -5.14
C VAL A 292 -8.49 15.20 -3.86
N ILE A 293 -7.64 14.95 -2.87
CA ILE A 293 -7.54 15.74 -1.65
C ILE A 293 -6.12 16.31 -1.62
N ILE A 294 -5.98 17.61 -1.49
CA ILE A 294 -4.69 18.28 -1.45
C ILE A 294 -4.58 19.18 -0.22
N ILE A 295 -3.47 19.05 0.50
CA ILE A 295 -3.03 20.07 1.44
C ILE A 295 -1.99 20.92 0.70
N SER A 296 -2.24 22.22 0.57
CA SER A 296 -1.27 23.13 -0.01
C SER A 296 -1.50 24.55 0.52
N HIS A 297 -0.42 25.30 0.64
CA HIS A 297 -0.42 26.72 0.92
C HIS A 297 -0.44 27.58 -0.36
N GLN A 298 -0.32 26.96 -1.54
CA GLN A 298 -0.25 27.65 -2.82
C GLN A 298 -1.66 27.86 -3.41
N ARG A 299 -1.95 29.10 -3.77
CA ARG A 299 -3.28 29.50 -4.30
C ARG A 299 -3.63 28.81 -5.64
N GLU A 300 -2.65 28.44 -6.42
CA GLU A 300 -2.82 27.79 -7.73
C GLU A 300 -3.58 26.46 -7.68
N PHE A 301 -3.67 25.82 -6.51
CA PHE A 301 -4.36 24.55 -6.33
C PHE A 301 -5.79 24.65 -5.80
N TYR A 302 -6.26 25.85 -5.40
CA TYR A 302 -7.62 26.03 -4.87
C TYR A 302 -8.35 27.25 -5.44
N SER A 303 -7.80 27.91 -6.46
CA SER A 303 -8.45 28.89 -7.33
C SER A 303 -8.91 28.22 -8.62
#